data_ec11c306941063b01ae2c1edd8ca1c07
#
_entry.id   ec11c306941063b01ae2c1edd8ca1c07
#
_cell.length_a   1.000
_cell.length_b   1.000
_cell.length_c   1.000
_cell.angle_alpha   90.00
_cell.angle_beta   90.00
_cell.angle_gamma   90.00
#
_symmetry.space_group_name_H-M   'P 1'
#
loop_
_entity.id
_entity.type
_entity.pdbx_description
1 polymer ?
#
loop_
_entity_poly.entity_id
_entity_poly.type
_entity_poly.pdbx_seq_one_letter_code
_entity_poly.pdbx_strand_id
1 'polypeptide(L)'
;MGFKRKGSRIEVSRAGRLQRGPLSAPCRILDVSETGVRIESRLFVKSGDALQLVIELEQGRTLTCGLQVIHVRSPKFGTKITSISPEDRERLAHILDDQVQTNFSRH
;
A
#
# COMPACT_ATOMS: atom_id res chain seq x y z
N MET A 1 -9.13 -19.76 13.76
CA MET A 1 -9.28 -19.40 13.22
C MET A 1 -8.74 -18.93 12.44
N GLY A 2 -8.45 -18.97 12.08
CA GLY A 2 -7.89 -18.63 11.22
C GLY A 2 -8.23 -18.05 10.40
N PHE A 3 -8.26 -17.94 10.08
CA PHE A 3 -8.47 -17.42 9.31
C PHE A 3 -7.78 -16.66 8.71
N LYS A 4 -7.04 -16.73 8.24
CA LYS A 4 -6.46 -16.00 7.57
C LYS A 4 -6.73 -16.20 6.28
N ARG A 5 -7.21 -15.38 5.60
CA ARG A 5 -7.45 -15.50 4.32
C ARG A 5 -6.53 -14.80 3.54
N LYS A 6 -6.09 -15.28 2.44
CA LYS A 6 -5.30 -14.64 1.52
C LYS A 6 -5.96 -13.43 1.08
N GLY A 7 -5.34 -12.35 0.95
CA GLY A 7 -5.92 -11.11 0.51
C GLY A 7 -6.60 -10.32 1.58
N SER A 8 -6.50 -10.76 2.83
CA SER A 8 -7.03 -9.97 3.92
C SER A 8 -6.34 -8.62 3.96
N ARG A 9 -7.12 -7.59 4.22
CA ARG A 9 -6.56 -6.27 4.31
C ARG A 9 -6.21 -5.91 5.72
N ILE A 10 -5.10 -5.23 5.88
CA ILE A 10 -4.61 -4.79 7.16
C ILE A 10 -4.59 -3.27 7.15
N GLU A 11 -5.24 -2.64 8.08
CA GLU A 11 -5.25 -1.17 8.20
C GLU A 11 -3.91 -0.71 8.73
N VAL A 12 -3.29 0.23 8.04
CA VAL A 12 -1.95 0.65 8.42
C VAL A 12 -1.79 2.15 8.63
N SER A 13 -2.46 2.98 7.87
CA SER A 13 -2.37 4.43 8.02
C SER A 13 -0.93 4.94 8.00
N ARG A 14 -0.26 4.77 6.88
CA ARG A 14 1.10 5.21 6.72
C ARG A 14 1.20 6.28 5.67
N ALA A 15 2.21 7.13 5.81
CA ALA A 15 2.50 8.13 4.79
C ALA A 15 3.25 7.50 3.63
N GLY A 16 3.00 8.01 2.43
CA GLY A 16 3.70 7.55 1.26
C GLY A 16 3.71 8.62 0.19
N ARG A 17 4.22 8.25 -0.96
CA ARG A 17 4.32 9.15 -2.08
C ARG A 17 3.97 8.41 -3.34
N LEU A 18 3.18 9.06 -4.17
CA LEU A 18 2.80 8.50 -5.47
C LEU A 18 3.55 9.23 -6.56
N GLN A 19 3.94 8.47 -7.58
CA GLN A 19 4.62 9.04 -8.75
C GLN A 19 3.93 8.56 -10.00
N ARG A 20 3.72 9.48 -10.93
CA ARG A 20 3.17 9.16 -12.23
C ARG A 20 3.92 10.04 -13.22
N GLY A 21 4.90 9.47 -13.91
CA GLY A 21 5.77 10.25 -14.78
C GLY A 21 6.47 11.31 -13.97
N PRO A 22 6.43 12.58 -14.37
CA PRO A 22 7.07 13.64 -13.62
C PRO A 22 6.27 14.13 -12.42
N LEU A 23 5.04 13.64 -12.24
CA LEU A 23 4.21 14.10 -11.14
C LEU A 23 4.49 13.29 -9.90
N SER A 24 4.48 13.96 -8.76
CA SER A 24 4.69 13.32 -7.47
C SER A 24 3.74 13.97 -6.48
N ALA A 25 3.12 13.17 -5.64
CA ALA A 25 2.15 13.67 -4.67
C ALA A 25 2.21 12.86 -3.41
N PRO A 26 2.00 13.49 -2.26
CA PRO A 26 1.91 12.73 -1.02
C PRO A 26 0.62 11.93 -0.99
N CYS A 27 0.63 10.86 -0.22
CA CYS A 27 -0.56 10.05 -0.05
C CYS A 27 -0.53 9.42 1.32
N ARG A 28 -1.68 8.86 1.68
CA ARG A 28 -1.81 8.07 2.89
C ARG A 28 -2.23 6.68 2.50
N ILE A 29 -1.52 5.70 2.99
CA ILE A 29 -1.87 4.30 2.77
C ILE A 29 -2.88 3.93 3.84
N LEU A 30 -4.07 3.54 3.43
CA LEU A 30 -5.15 3.24 4.34
C LEU A 30 -5.15 1.79 4.77
N ASP A 31 -4.99 0.90 3.81
CA ASP A 31 -4.84 -0.50 4.14
C ASP A 31 -4.07 -1.20 3.03
N VAL A 32 -3.53 -2.36 3.37
CA VAL A 32 -2.62 -3.10 2.51
C VAL A 32 -2.98 -4.57 2.58
N SER A 33 -2.82 -5.25 1.48
CA SER A 33 -2.88 -6.70 1.43
C SER A 33 -1.71 -7.17 0.57
N GLU A 34 -1.60 -8.47 0.41
CA GLU A 34 -0.53 -9.00 -0.43
C GLU A 34 -0.66 -8.60 -1.88
N THR A 35 -1.85 -8.25 -2.32
CA THR A 35 -2.10 -8.00 -3.73
C THR A 35 -2.47 -6.57 -4.04
N GLY A 36 -2.75 -5.75 -3.06
CA GLY A 36 -3.19 -4.39 -3.36
C GLY A 36 -3.10 -3.46 -2.18
N VAL A 37 -3.35 -2.19 -2.47
CA VAL A 37 -3.22 -1.11 -1.50
C VAL A 37 -4.38 -0.15 -1.70
N ARG A 38 -5.01 0.28 -0.61
CA ARG A 38 -5.98 1.36 -0.67
C ARG A 38 -5.33 2.64 -0.23
N ILE A 39 -5.57 3.70 -0.99
CA ILE A 39 -4.81 4.93 -0.85
C ILE A 39 -5.75 6.12 -0.85
N GLU A 40 -5.36 7.13 -0.09
CA GLU A 40 -6.02 8.43 -0.11
C GLU A 40 -5.01 9.47 -0.58
N SER A 41 -5.38 10.25 -1.59
CA SER A 41 -4.47 11.25 -2.14
C SER A 41 -5.27 12.27 -2.93
N ARG A 42 -4.71 13.44 -3.07
CA ARG A 42 -5.29 14.47 -3.93
C ARG A 42 -4.91 14.30 -5.38
N LEU A 43 -4.03 13.37 -5.67
CA LEU A 43 -3.65 13.13 -7.06
C LEU A 43 -4.87 12.64 -7.83
N PHE A 44 -5.12 13.24 -8.97
CA PHE A 44 -6.24 12.82 -9.80
C PHE A 44 -5.85 11.55 -10.54
N VAL A 45 -6.62 10.49 -10.34
CA VAL A 45 -6.34 9.20 -10.95
C VAL A 45 -7.61 8.64 -11.57
N LYS A 46 -7.42 7.73 -12.51
CA LYS A 46 -8.53 7.01 -13.14
C LYS A 46 -8.23 5.52 -13.10
N SER A 47 -9.28 4.75 -13.15
CA SER A 47 -9.13 3.29 -13.23
C SER A 47 -8.24 2.94 -14.41
N GLY A 48 -7.27 2.09 -14.17
CA GLY A 48 -6.30 1.68 -15.20
C GLY A 48 -4.99 2.44 -15.15
N ASP A 49 -4.94 3.55 -14.42
CA ASP A 49 -3.70 4.31 -14.34
C ASP A 49 -2.60 3.51 -13.67
N ALA A 50 -1.38 3.67 -14.17
CA ALA A 50 -0.21 3.05 -13.58
C ALA A 50 0.51 4.07 -12.72
N LEU A 51 0.79 3.70 -11.49
CA LEU A 51 1.45 4.58 -10.53
C LEU A 51 2.62 3.85 -9.90
N GLN A 52 3.52 4.61 -9.32
CA GLN A 52 4.55 4.04 -8.48
C GLN A 52 4.34 4.55 -7.08
N LEU A 53 4.41 3.66 -6.11
CA LEU A 53 4.20 3.99 -4.72
C LEU A 53 5.50 3.83 -3.96
N VAL A 54 5.83 4.83 -3.15
CA VAL A 54 6.96 4.75 -2.25
C VAL A 54 6.40 4.91 -0.85
N ILE A 55 6.58 3.89 -0.02
CA ILE A 55 6.14 3.92 1.37
C ILE A 55 7.37 4.17 2.23
N GLU A 56 7.25 5.10 3.16
CA GLU A 56 8.34 5.39 4.07
C GLU A 56 8.27 4.44 5.25
N LEU A 57 9.38 3.82 5.52
CA LEU A 57 9.52 2.89 6.63
C LEU A 57 10.41 3.52 7.67
N GLU A 58 10.64 2.78 8.74
CA GLU A 58 11.47 3.28 9.82
C GLU A 58 12.92 3.33 9.41
N GLN A 59 13.67 4.21 10.06
CA GLN A 59 15.12 4.30 9.87
C GLN A 59 15.52 4.67 8.46
N GLY A 60 14.72 5.50 7.81
CA GLY A 60 15.07 5.98 6.49
C GLY A 60 14.92 4.99 5.37
N ARG A 61 14.33 3.83 5.63
CA ARG A 61 14.11 2.86 4.58
C ARG A 61 12.84 3.19 3.83
N THR A 62 12.75 2.68 2.62
CA THR A 62 11.54 2.84 1.82
C THR A 62 11.21 1.52 1.14
N LEU A 63 9.95 1.42 0.77
CA LEU A 63 9.44 0.30 -0.01
C LEU A 63 8.81 0.87 -1.24
N THR A 64 9.19 0.36 -2.41
CA THR A 64 8.68 0.87 -3.67
C THR A 64 7.98 -0.25 -4.43
N CYS A 65 6.85 0.06 -5.02
CA CYS A 65 6.16 -0.91 -5.86
C CYS A 65 5.37 -0.20 -6.94
N GLY A 66 5.07 -0.94 -7.99
CA GLY A 66 4.21 -0.45 -9.07
C GLY A 66 2.78 -0.84 -8.79
N LEU A 67 1.86 0.05 -9.12
CA LEU A 67 0.45 -0.14 -8.86
C LEU A 67 -0.36 0.14 -10.11
N GLN A 68 -1.53 -0.48 -10.18
CA GLN A 68 -2.52 -0.12 -11.17
C GLN A 68 -3.81 0.22 -10.44
N VAL A 69 -4.38 1.36 -10.76
CA VAL A 69 -5.62 1.80 -10.13
C VAL A 69 -6.76 0.93 -10.62
N ILE A 70 -7.56 0.42 -9.70
CA ILE A 70 -8.66 -0.46 -10.04
C ILE A 70 -9.98 0.29 -9.99
N HIS A 71 -10.26 0.99 -8.90
CA HIS A 71 -11.47 1.80 -8.86
C HIS A 71 -11.23 3.01 -7.97
N VAL A 72 -12.02 4.04 -8.21
CA VAL A 72 -11.78 5.35 -7.62
C VAL A 72 -13.05 5.84 -6.93
N ARG A 73 -12.85 6.36 -5.73
CA ARG A 73 -13.87 7.09 -5.01
C ARG A 73 -13.17 8.26 -4.35
N SER A 74 -12.86 9.27 -5.15
CA SER A 74 -12.04 10.38 -4.70
C SER A 74 -12.47 10.89 -3.34
N PRO A 75 -11.51 11.15 -2.46
CA PRO A 75 -10.06 11.15 -2.66
C PRO A 75 -9.40 9.79 -2.41
N LYS A 76 -10.17 8.72 -2.37
CA LYS A 76 -9.66 7.39 -2.11
C LYS A 76 -9.72 6.53 -3.36
N PHE A 77 -8.81 5.60 -3.47
CA PHE A 77 -8.85 4.66 -4.59
C PHE A 77 -8.16 3.36 -4.20
N GLY A 78 -8.59 2.31 -4.87
CA GLY A 78 -8.01 0.99 -4.68
C GLY A 78 -7.09 0.66 -5.82
N THR A 79 -6.02 -0.07 -5.51
CA THR A 79 -5.03 -0.45 -6.50
C THR A 79 -4.65 -1.91 -6.33
N LYS A 80 -4.06 -2.45 -7.37
CA LYS A 80 -3.41 -3.74 -7.24
C LYS A 80 -1.92 -3.55 -7.50
N ILE A 81 -1.11 -4.37 -6.86
CA ILE A 81 0.34 -4.33 -7.03
C ILE A 81 0.68 -5.05 -8.32
N THR A 82 1.35 -4.35 -9.23
CA THR A 82 1.73 -4.92 -10.52
C THR A 82 3.19 -5.29 -10.58
N SER A 83 4.03 -4.66 -9.77
CA SER A 83 5.43 -5.00 -9.74
C SER A 83 6.02 -4.63 -8.39
N ILE A 84 6.91 -5.47 -7.89
CA ILE A 84 7.56 -5.22 -6.63
C ILE A 84 8.79 -6.12 -6.60
N SER A 85 9.90 -5.59 -6.14
CA SER A 85 11.12 -6.37 -6.07
C SER A 85 11.01 -7.42 -4.97
N PRO A 86 11.81 -8.48 -5.04
CA PRO A 86 11.78 -9.48 -3.96
C PRO A 86 12.11 -8.88 -2.60
N GLU A 87 13.04 -7.94 -2.55
CA GLU A 87 13.39 -7.29 -1.28
C GLU A 87 12.23 -6.50 -0.72
N ASP A 88 11.55 -5.75 -1.60
CA ASP A 88 10.43 -4.95 -1.14
C ASP A 88 9.23 -5.82 -0.81
N ARG A 89 9.10 -6.95 -1.49
CA ARG A 89 8.04 -7.89 -1.13
C ARG A 89 8.24 -8.41 0.28
N GLU A 90 9.48 -8.66 0.66
CA GLU A 90 9.77 -9.08 2.02
C GLU A 90 9.46 -7.97 3.01
N ARG A 91 9.78 -6.74 2.67
CA ARG A 91 9.46 -5.61 3.53
C ARG A 91 7.96 -5.47 3.71
N LEU A 92 7.22 -5.69 2.64
CA LEU A 92 5.76 -5.65 2.71
C LEU A 92 5.25 -6.74 3.64
N ALA A 93 5.80 -7.94 3.53
CA ALA A 93 5.40 -9.04 4.39
C ALA A 93 5.64 -8.70 5.86
N HIS A 94 6.75 -8.03 6.15
CA HIS A 94 7.02 -7.61 7.52
C HIS A 94 6.00 -6.62 8.03
N ILE A 95 5.59 -5.67 7.19
CA ILE A 95 4.58 -4.72 7.58
C ILE A 95 3.29 -5.44 7.93
N LEU A 96 2.90 -6.38 7.11
CA LEU A 96 1.67 -7.13 7.35
C LEU A 96 1.77 -7.94 8.64
N ASP A 97 2.89 -8.59 8.85
CA ASP A 97 3.09 -9.40 10.05
C ASP A 97 3.07 -8.52 11.29
N ASP A 98 3.75 -7.39 11.25
CA ASP A 98 3.80 -6.50 12.40
C ASP A 98 2.42 -6.01 12.77
N GLN A 99 1.62 -5.67 11.79
CA GLN A 99 0.27 -5.19 12.07
C GLN A 99 -0.59 -6.28 12.68
N VAL A 100 -0.47 -7.49 12.19
CA VAL A 100 -1.24 -8.60 12.74
C VAL A 100 -0.82 -8.86 14.17
N GLN A 101 0.48 -8.88 14.45
CA GLN A 101 0.96 -9.13 15.79
C GLN A 101 0.58 -8.04 16.76
N THR A 102 0.62 -6.80 16.31
CA THR A 102 0.22 -5.69 17.14
C THR A 102 -1.25 -5.81 17.52
N ASN A 103 -2.08 -6.17 16.56
CA ASN A 103 -3.50 -6.33 16.83
C ASN A 103 -3.75 -7.44 17.83
N PHE A 104 -3.02 -8.54 17.72
CA PHE A 104 -3.17 -9.61 18.67
C PHE A 104 -2.66 -9.23 20.04
N SER A 105 -1.58 -8.50 20.11
CA SER A 105 -1.02 -8.11 21.39
C SER A 105 -1.90 -7.18 22.18
N ARG A 106 -2.84 -6.57 21.52
CA ARG A 106 -3.67 -5.65 22.21
C ARG A 106 -4.69 -6.30 23.07
N HIS A 107 -4.81 -7.56 23.04
CA HIS A 107 -5.68 -8.25 23.95
C HIS A 107 -4.96 -8.62 25.22
#